data_58ca988731c9e8a13bbbab7023e9346a
#
_entry.id   58ca988731c9e8a13bbbab7023e9346a
#
_cell.length_a   1.000
_cell.length_b   1.000
_cell.length_c   1.000
_cell.angle_alpha   90.00
_cell.angle_beta   90.00
_cell.angle_gamma   90.00
#
_symmetry.space_group_name_H-M   'P 1'
#
loop_
_entity.id
_entity.type
_entity.pdbx_description
1 polymer ?
#
loop_
_entity_poly.entity_id
_entity_poly.type
_entity_poly.pdbx_seq_one_letter_code
_entity_poly.pdbx_strand_id
1 'polypeptide(L)'
;MIHCGSRNFGLKVAKYWMNVANKPYHVDSSEWSKHIEKIKDTYPKSEWNERIKKAKEDFVSSVPTGYLNGKNLIGYLTDMVIAQTYAKYNHLLISDKMTEIYTKIVKGASMARVINTMHNYIDFDDMIIRKGSVNAAYGRELVIPINMRDGVLICVGKGNTEWNCTAPHGAGRLMSRSAAKANLSMDEFVEEMKDVCSTSVNKSTLDESPMAYKPMDEIVEQIEPTVQILKRIKERINIKAAE
;
A
#
# COMPACT_ATOMS: atom_id res chain seq x y z
N MET A 1 -7.92 -7.11 12.38
CA MET A 1 -6.71 -6.38 11.88
C MET A 1 -7.11 -4.96 11.49
N ILE A 2 -6.24 -3.99 11.75
CA ILE A 2 -6.41 -2.60 11.33
C ILE A 2 -5.34 -2.31 10.28
N HIS A 3 -5.75 -1.74 9.15
CA HIS A 3 -4.84 -1.34 8.08
C HIS A 3 -5.03 0.15 7.77
N CYS A 4 -4.12 0.96 8.22
CA CYS A 4 -4.07 2.40 7.92
C CYS A 4 -2.61 2.88 7.94
N GLY A 5 -2.38 4.19 7.78
CA GLY A 5 -1.03 4.75 7.74
C GLY A 5 -1.01 6.20 8.22
N SER A 6 -0.05 6.98 7.75
CA SER A 6 0.12 8.40 8.09
C SER A 6 -0.92 9.33 7.43
N ARG A 7 -1.84 8.78 6.66
CA ARG A 7 -2.96 9.48 6.01
C ARG A 7 -2.48 10.70 5.19
N ASN A 8 -3.27 11.75 5.15
CA ASN A 8 -2.96 12.97 4.39
C ASN A 8 -1.68 13.69 4.88
N PHE A 9 -1.30 13.50 6.15
CA PHE A 9 -0.06 14.07 6.68
C PHE A 9 1.16 13.53 5.93
N GLY A 10 1.35 12.22 5.89
CA GLY A 10 2.48 11.62 5.17
C GLY A 10 2.43 11.86 3.66
N LEU A 11 1.22 11.95 3.06
CA LEU A 11 1.09 12.32 1.65
C LEU A 11 1.62 13.74 1.38
N LYS A 12 1.34 14.70 2.27
CA LYS A 12 1.86 16.06 2.14
C LYS A 12 3.38 16.11 2.28
N VAL A 13 3.92 15.39 3.25
CA VAL A 13 5.38 15.24 3.44
C VAL A 13 6.03 14.67 2.17
N ALA A 14 5.50 13.56 1.66
CA ALA A 14 6.01 12.93 0.46
C ALA A 14 5.97 13.88 -0.76
N LYS A 15 4.85 14.56 -1.00
CA LYS A 15 4.71 15.53 -2.09
C LYS A 15 5.69 16.69 -1.98
N TYR A 16 5.90 17.22 -0.76
CA TYR A 16 6.86 18.29 -0.53
C TYR A 16 8.26 17.86 -0.96
N TRP A 17 8.75 16.72 -0.46
CA TRP A 17 10.11 16.27 -0.76
C TRP A 17 10.29 15.79 -2.20
N MET A 18 9.25 15.22 -2.82
CA MET A 18 9.26 14.94 -4.26
C MET A 18 9.42 16.22 -5.08
N ASN A 19 8.73 17.29 -4.70
CA ASN A 19 8.87 18.59 -5.37
C ASN A 19 10.27 19.18 -5.17
N VAL A 20 10.84 19.08 -3.96
CA VAL A 20 12.22 19.54 -3.68
C VAL A 20 13.22 18.75 -4.52
N ALA A 21 13.09 17.42 -4.58
CA ALA A 21 13.96 16.55 -5.37
C ALA A 21 13.89 16.85 -6.87
N ASN A 22 12.69 17.10 -7.39
CA ASN A 22 12.46 17.33 -8.81
C ASN A 22 12.64 18.78 -9.25
N LYS A 23 12.75 19.74 -8.30
CA LYS A 23 12.90 21.17 -8.62
C LYS A 23 14.01 21.49 -9.62
N PRO A 24 15.20 20.88 -9.56
CA PRO A 24 16.25 21.11 -10.55
C PRO A 24 15.92 20.61 -11.97
N TYR A 25 14.97 19.70 -12.07
CA TYR A 25 14.53 19.04 -13.30
C TYR A 25 13.12 19.50 -13.74
N HIS A 26 12.57 20.53 -13.10
CA HIS A 26 11.32 21.12 -13.54
C HIS A 26 11.53 21.71 -14.93
N VAL A 27 10.92 21.07 -15.89
CA VAL A 27 10.77 21.65 -17.22
C VAL A 27 9.84 22.85 -17.09
N ASP A 28 10.27 23.97 -17.62
CA ASP A 28 9.45 25.18 -17.66
C ASP A 28 8.11 24.85 -18.33
N SER A 29 7.02 25.15 -17.68
CA SER A 29 5.68 24.97 -18.23
C SER A 29 5.51 25.64 -19.58
N SER A 30 6.32 26.66 -19.90
CA SER A 30 6.38 27.33 -21.19
C SER A 30 6.93 26.42 -22.31
N GLU A 31 7.93 25.59 -22.03
CA GLU A 31 8.46 24.63 -23.02
C GLU A 31 7.44 23.54 -23.35
N TRP A 32 6.75 23.02 -22.34
CA TRP A 32 5.69 22.06 -22.57
C TRP A 32 4.52 22.67 -23.36
N SER A 33 4.13 23.91 -23.05
CA SER A 33 3.09 24.62 -23.79
C SER A 33 3.46 24.81 -25.26
N LYS A 34 4.69 25.20 -25.55
CA LYS A 34 5.21 25.32 -26.95
C LYS A 34 5.18 23.98 -27.69
N HIS A 35 5.49 22.88 -26.97
CA HIS A 35 5.43 21.55 -27.57
C HIS A 35 4.01 21.12 -27.90
N ILE A 36 3.04 21.42 -27.04
CA ILE A 36 1.62 21.21 -27.34
C ILE A 36 1.14 22.05 -28.52
N GLU A 37 1.51 23.32 -28.56
CA GLU A 37 1.17 24.19 -29.69
C GLU A 37 1.72 23.63 -31.01
N LYS A 38 2.96 23.22 -31.05
CA LYS A 38 3.59 22.57 -32.20
C LYS A 38 2.83 21.31 -32.65
N ILE A 39 2.34 20.49 -31.74
CA ILE A 39 1.51 19.33 -32.07
C ILE A 39 0.19 19.77 -32.68
N LYS A 40 -0.45 20.80 -32.13
CA LYS A 40 -1.72 21.32 -32.62
C LYS A 40 -1.61 21.96 -34.00
N ASP A 41 -0.48 22.61 -34.26
CA ASP A 41 -0.21 23.26 -35.58
C ASP A 41 0.17 22.23 -36.65
N THR A 42 0.75 21.10 -36.25
CA THR A 42 1.27 20.10 -37.21
C THR A 42 0.25 19.01 -37.55
N TYR A 43 -0.69 18.69 -36.66
CA TYR A 43 -1.56 17.53 -36.80
C TYR A 43 -3.05 17.89 -36.74
N PRO A 44 -3.95 17.11 -37.39
CA PRO A 44 -5.37 17.33 -37.31
C PRO A 44 -5.92 17.10 -35.89
N LYS A 45 -6.99 17.82 -35.56
CA LYS A 45 -7.61 17.83 -34.21
C LYS A 45 -7.96 16.43 -33.67
N SER A 46 -8.29 15.50 -34.57
CA SER A 46 -8.61 14.10 -34.22
C SER A 46 -7.44 13.34 -33.59
N GLU A 47 -6.18 13.74 -33.87
CA GLU A 47 -4.97 13.06 -33.39
C GLU A 47 -4.35 13.72 -32.15
N TRP A 48 -4.81 14.91 -31.75
CA TRP A 48 -4.16 15.68 -30.66
C TRP A 48 -4.06 14.93 -29.37
N ASN A 49 -5.12 14.28 -28.92
CA ASN A 49 -5.15 13.61 -27.60
C ASN A 49 -4.12 12.46 -27.53
N GLU A 50 -4.02 11.67 -28.58
CA GLU A 50 -3.08 10.55 -28.65
C GLU A 50 -1.63 11.04 -28.74
N ARG A 51 -1.38 12.03 -29.60
CA ARG A 51 -0.04 12.60 -29.80
C ARG A 51 0.45 13.37 -28.55
N ILE A 52 -0.42 14.14 -27.90
CA ILE A 52 -0.09 14.83 -26.65
C ILE A 52 0.18 13.82 -25.53
N LYS A 53 -0.60 12.73 -25.46
CA LYS A 53 -0.37 11.67 -24.48
C LYS A 53 0.99 11.01 -24.70
N LYS A 54 1.29 10.61 -25.94
CA LYS A 54 2.59 10.00 -26.28
C LYS A 54 3.75 10.95 -26.04
N ALA A 55 3.65 12.20 -26.48
CA ALA A 55 4.68 13.21 -26.23
C ALA A 55 4.90 13.47 -24.75
N LYS A 56 3.85 13.38 -23.91
CA LYS A 56 3.96 13.50 -22.46
C LYS A 56 4.68 12.30 -21.86
N GLU A 57 4.40 11.09 -22.32
CA GLU A 57 5.09 9.87 -21.89
C GLU A 57 6.58 9.92 -22.25
N ASP A 58 6.91 10.29 -23.48
CA ASP A 58 8.29 10.43 -23.96
C ASP A 58 9.03 11.53 -23.19
N PHE A 59 8.36 12.64 -22.92
CA PHE A 59 8.91 13.77 -22.18
C PHE A 59 9.17 13.43 -20.71
N VAL A 60 8.23 12.78 -20.03
CA VAL A 60 8.40 12.31 -18.64
C VAL A 60 9.52 11.28 -18.54
N SER A 61 9.68 10.41 -19.53
CA SER A 61 10.76 9.41 -19.56
C SER A 61 12.14 10.02 -19.80
N SER A 62 12.21 11.20 -20.42
CA SER A 62 13.49 11.90 -20.70
C SER A 62 13.98 12.77 -19.54
N VAL A 63 13.10 13.09 -18.57
CA VAL A 63 13.48 13.91 -17.40
C VAL A 63 14.21 13.04 -16.37
N PRO A 64 15.42 13.42 -15.96
CA PRO A 64 16.14 12.67 -14.91
C PRO A 64 15.33 12.59 -13.63
N THR A 65 15.35 11.43 -12.97
CA THR A 65 14.75 11.27 -11.65
C THR A 65 15.47 12.14 -10.64
N GLY A 66 14.72 13.03 -9.97
CA GLY A 66 15.27 13.88 -8.93
C GLY A 66 15.71 13.08 -7.70
N TYR A 67 16.71 13.59 -7.00
CA TYR A 67 17.20 13.01 -5.75
C TYR A 67 17.48 14.08 -4.71
N LEU A 68 17.55 13.67 -3.46
CA LEU A 68 17.88 14.55 -2.32
C LEU A 68 19.29 14.26 -1.82
N ASN A 69 20.02 15.32 -1.46
CA ASN A 69 21.34 15.23 -0.85
C ASN A 69 21.50 16.28 0.26
N GLY A 70 22.60 16.16 1.01
CA GLY A 70 23.01 17.12 2.03
C GLY A 70 21.86 17.45 3.02
N LYS A 71 21.60 18.72 3.26
CA LYS A 71 20.57 19.20 4.20
C LYS A 71 19.16 18.75 3.80
N ASN A 72 18.84 18.66 2.50
CA ASN A 72 17.54 18.22 2.02
C ASN A 72 17.30 16.73 2.31
N LEU A 73 18.32 15.89 2.17
CA LEU A 73 18.21 14.48 2.55
C LEU A 73 17.98 14.33 4.06
N ILE A 74 18.72 15.08 4.90
CA ILE A 74 18.54 15.05 6.35
C ILE A 74 17.13 15.48 6.72
N GLY A 75 16.63 16.59 6.12
CA GLY A 75 15.27 17.07 6.35
C GLY A 75 14.21 16.01 5.97
N TYR A 76 14.36 15.36 4.82
CA TYR A 76 13.49 14.27 4.39
C TYR A 76 13.48 13.11 5.39
N LEU A 77 14.65 12.64 5.83
CA LEU A 77 14.73 11.53 6.79
C LEU A 77 14.11 11.91 8.14
N THR A 78 14.28 13.15 8.59
CA THR A 78 13.63 13.66 9.80
C THR A 78 12.11 13.64 9.67
N ASP A 79 11.58 14.16 8.57
CA ASP A 79 10.14 14.19 8.32
C ASP A 79 9.57 12.77 8.13
N MET A 80 10.35 11.83 7.59
CA MET A 80 9.98 10.41 7.51
C MET A 80 9.84 9.78 8.89
N VAL A 81 10.76 10.05 9.82
CA VAL A 81 10.63 9.59 11.22
C VAL A 81 9.35 10.13 11.85
N ILE A 82 9.06 11.42 11.66
CA ILE A 82 7.84 12.05 12.18
C ILE A 82 6.59 11.39 11.57
N ALA A 83 6.57 11.18 10.25
CA ALA A 83 5.43 10.57 9.56
C ALA A 83 5.20 9.10 9.97
N GLN A 84 6.27 8.34 10.16
CA GLN A 84 6.21 6.94 10.64
C GLN A 84 5.74 6.88 12.09
N THR A 85 6.22 7.78 12.94
CA THR A 85 5.79 7.92 14.34
C THR A 85 4.31 8.28 14.42
N TYR A 86 3.86 9.23 13.61
CA TYR A 86 2.43 9.56 13.49
C TYR A 86 1.59 8.35 13.08
N ALA A 87 2.03 7.58 12.06
CA ALA A 87 1.32 6.38 11.62
C ALA A 87 1.21 5.34 12.76
N LYS A 88 2.28 5.12 13.52
CA LYS A 88 2.29 4.23 14.68
C LYS A 88 1.26 4.64 15.74
N TYR A 89 1.25 5.90 16.13
CA TYR A 89 0.27 6.40 17.11
C TYR A 89 -1.16 6.37 16.58
N ASN A 90 -1.38 6.66 15.29
CA ASN A 90 -2.68 6.53 14.66
C ASN A 90 -3.21 5.07 14.76
N HIS A 91 -2.36 4.07 14.50
CA HIS A 91 -2.72 2.66 14.67
C HIS A 91 -3.09 2.34 16.12
N LEU A 92 -2.30 2.78 17.10
CA LEU A 92 -2.55 2.53 18.52
C LEU A 92 -3.88 3.14 18.96
N LEU A 93 -4.13 4.40 18.62
CA LEU A 93 -5.38 5.09 18.97
C LEU A 93 -6.62 4.41 18.36
N ILE A 94 -6.54 3.96 17.10
CA ILE A 94 -7.63 3.22 16.47
C ILE A 94 -7.82 1.87 17.19
N SER A 95 -6.73 1.17 17.51
CA SER A 95 -6.78 -0.11 18.22
C SER A 95 -7.43 0.04 19.60
N ASP A 96 -7.06 1.06 20.35
CA ASP A 96 -7.63 1.34 21.68
C ASP A 96 -9.13 1.63 21.57
N LYS A 97 -9.54 2.46 20.61
CA LYS A 97 -10.97 2.76 20.39
C LYS A 97 -11.76 1.54 19.95
N MET A 98 -11.23 0.73 19.07
CA MET A 98 -11.90 -0.53 18.67
C MET A 98 -11.98 -1.50 19.83
N THR A 99 -10.94 -1.62 20.66
CA THR A 99 -10.95 -2.46 21.86
C THR A 99 -11.98 -1.97 22.87
N GLU A 100 -12.05 -0.67 23.13
CA GLU A 100 -13.04 -0.07 24.01
C GLU A 100 -14.48 -0.40 23.55
N ILE A 101 -14.77 -0.27 22.27
CA ILE A 101 -16.09 -0.60 21.70
C ILE A 101 -16.39 -2.09 21.81
N TYR A 102 -15.40 -2.93 21.41
CA TYR A 102 -15.56 -4.38 21.40
C TYR A 102 -15.81 -4.96 22.81
N THR A 103 -15.07 -4.49 23.80
CA THR A 103 -15.23 -4.96 25.20
C THR A 103 -16.54 -4.53 25.85
N LYS A 104 -17.14 -3.43 25.39
CA LYS A 104 -18.50 -3.02 25.80
C LYS A 104 -19.59 -3.94 25.24
N ILE A 105 -19.38 -4.46 24.02
CA ILE A 105 -20.37 -5.31 23.33
C ILE A 105 -20.19 -6.77 23.74
N VAL A 106 -18.96 -7.26 23.79
CA VAL A 106 -18.62 -8.66 24.07
C VAL A 106 -18.12 -8.77 25.52
N LYS A 107 -19.01 -9.20 26.42
CA LYS A 107 -18.68 -9.39 27.85
C LYS A 107 -17.55 -10.41 28.02
N GLY A 108 -16.56 -10.07 28.83
CA GLY A 108 -15.40 -10.92 29.10
C GLY A 108 -14.31 -10.90 28.01
N ALA A 109 -14.49 -10.12 26.97
CA ALA A 109 -13.43 -9.91 25.99
C ALA A 109 -12.30 -9.08 26.60
N SER A 110 -11.06 -9.46 26.27
CA SER A 110 -9.86 -8.70 26.61
C SER A 110 -8.88 -8.72 25.45
N MET A 111 -8.05 -7.69 25.34
CA MET A 111 -6.95 -7.65 24.37
C MET A 111 -5.70 -8.25 25.01
N ALA A 112 -5.19 -9.35 24.45
CA ALA A 112 -4.00 -10.02 24.98
C ALA A 112 -2.71 -9.31 24.53
N ARG A 113 -2.63 -8.92 23.25
CA ARG A 113 -1.44 -8.28 22.66
C ARG A 113 -1.77 -7.61 21.33
N VAL A 114 -0.89 -6.71 20.89
CA VAL A 114 -0.94 -6.05 19.58
C VAL A 114 0.31 -6.42 18.79
N ILE A 115 0.13 -6.93 17.57
CA ILE A 115 1.21 -7.10 16.61
C ILE A 115 1.13 -5.91 15.66
N ASN A 116 2.16 -5.06 15.62
CA ASN A 116 2.24 -3.91 14.75
C ASN A 116 3.24 -4.17 13.63
N THR A 117 2.78 -4.13 12.38
CA THR A 117 3.57 -4.40 11.19
C THR A 117 3.49 -3.21 10.24
N MET A 118 4.63 -2.71 9.78
CA MET A 118 4.73 -1.66 8.78
C MET A 118 5.24 -2.23 7.46
N HIS A 119 4.77 -1.68 6.32
CA HIS A 119 5.10 -2.23 5.00
C HIS A 119 5.52 -1.21 3.93
N ASN A 120 5.43 0.09 4.22
CA ASN A 120 5.90 1.17 3.35
C ASN A 120 6.63 2.18 4.21
N TYR A 121 7.92 1.96 4.46
CA TYR A 121 8.68 2.75 5.40
C TYR A 121 10.20 2.59 5.18
N ILE A 122 10.97 3.48 5.80
CA ILE A 122 12.40 3.31 5.99
C ILE A 122 12.59 2.67 7.37
N ASP A 123 13.16 1.48 7.40
CA ASP A 123 13.55 0.84 8.64
C ASP A 123 14.92 1.39 9.06
N PHE A 124 14.93 2.23 10.07
CA PHE A 124 16.15 2.88 10.54
C PHE A 124 17.03 1.96 11.40
N ASP A 125 16.53 0.79 11.79
CA ASP A 125 17.31 -0.19 12.55
C ASP A 125 18.32 -0.92 11.64
N ASP A 126 17.91 -1.22 10.40
CA ASP A 126 18.73 -1.92 9.41
C ASP A 126 19.00 -1.11 8.13
N MET A 127 18.48 0.13 8.06
CA MET A 127 18.60 1.06 6.91
C MET A 127 18.03 0.50 5.61
N ILE A 128 17.04 -0.39 5.69
CA ILE A 128 16.36 -0.95 4.52
C ILE A 128 15.07 -0.18 4.22
N ILE A 129 14.89 0.19 2.95
CA ILE A 129 13.62 0.75 2.45
C ILE A 129 12.70 -0.42 2.10
N ARG A 130 11.60 -0.56 2.84
CA ARG A 130 10.59 -1.58 2.60
C ARG A 130 9.36 -0.98 1.96
N LYS A 131 9.03 -1.44 0.75
CA LYS A 131 7.82 -1.03 0.03
C LYS A 131 7.02 -2.26 -0.40
N GLY A 132 5.80 -2.39 0.13
CA GLY A 132 5.00 -3.61 -0.09
C GLY A 132 5.64 -4.84 0.54
N SER A 133 6.45 -4.65 1.58
CA SER A 133 7.17 -5.70 2.27
C SER A 133 7.36 -5.33 3.74
N VAL A 134 7.57 -6.32 4.59
CA VAL A 134 7.66 -6.19 6.04
C VAL A 134 8.97 -6.77 6.57
N ASN A 135 9.44 -6.26 7.69
CA ASN A 135 10.61 -6.80 8.38
C ASN A 135 10.28 -8.19 8.95
N ALA A 136 11.04 -9.19 8.51
CA ALA A 136 10.97 -10.59 8.92
C ALA A 136 12.29 -11.06 9.54
N ALA A 137 12.94 -10.20 10.30
CA ALA A 137 14.13 -10.58 11.08
C ALA A 137 13.81 -11.79 11.97
N TYR A 138 14.82 -12.55 12.34
CA TYR A 138 14.65 -13.77 13.11
C TYR A 138 13.88 -13.53 14.42
N GLY A 139 12.83 -14.31 14.62
CA GLY A 139 11.98 -14.23 15.82
C GLY A 139 10.99 -13.05 15.82
N ARG A 140 11.00 -12.16 14.84
CA ARG A 140 10.07 -11.02 14.78
C ARG A 140 8.68 -11.48 14.37
N GLU A 141 7.67 -11.15 15.17
CA GLU A 141 6.27 -11.39 14.83
C GLU A 141 5.78 -10.38 13.80
N LEU A 142 5.03 -10.86 12.82
CA LEU A 142 4.43 -10.07 11.76
C LEU A 142 3.10 -10.65 11.28
N VAL A 143 2.34 -9.85 10.56
CA VAL A 143 1.07 -10.27 9.95
C VAL A 143 1.11 -10.10 8.44
N ILE A 144 0.57 -11.08 7.72
CA ILE A 144 0.42 -11.06 6.25
C ILE A 144 -1.07 -11.18 5.93
N PRO A 145 -1.77 -10.07 5.62
CA PRO A 145 -3.15 -10.10 5.17
C PRO A 145 -3.26 -10.71 3.77
N ILE A 146 -4.27 -11.54 3.57
CA ILE A 146 -4.52 -12.17 2.29
C ILE A 146 -5.55 -11.35 1.51
N ASN A 147 -6.82 -11.44 1.87
CA ASN A 147 -7.92 -10.67 1.26
C ASN A 147 -9.12 -10.60 2.22
N MET A 148 -10.24 -10.05 1.76
CA MET A 148 -11.44 -9.83 2.57
C MET A 148 -12.10 -11.14 3.06
N ARG A 149 -11.87 -12.27 2.40
CA ARG A 149 -12.44 -13.60 2.73
C ARG A 149 -11.48 -14.48 3.50
N ASP A 150 -10.23 -14.55 3.03
CA ASP A 150 -9.28 -15.55 3.51
C ASP A 150 -8.55 -15.13 4.78
N GLY A 151 -8.64 -13.85 5.15
CA GLY A 151 -8.17 -13.35 6.43
C GLY A 151 -6.69 -13.02 6.45
N VAL A 152 -6.00 -13.43 7.51
CA VAL A 152 -4.63 -13.00 7.81
C VAL A 152 -3.79 -14.15 8.38
N LEU A 153 -2.52 -14.21 7.98
CA LEU A 153 -1.52 -15.09 8.58
C LEU A 153 -0.77 -14.34 9.69
N ILE A 154 -0.65 -14.97 10.85
CA ILE A 154 0.28 -14.55 11.90
C ILE A 154 1.54 -15.39 11.74
N CYS A 155 2.67 -14.71 11.61
CA CYS A 155 3.94 -15.32 11.26
C CYS A 155 5.06 -14.85 12.20
N VAL A 156 6.16 -15.62 12.19
CA VAL A 156 7.45 -15.24 12.76
C VAL A 156 8.50 -15.24 11.66
N GLY A 157 9.32 -14.20 11.61
CA GLY A 157 10.40 -14.06 10.65
C GLY A 157 11.49 -15.11 10.86
N LYS A 158 12.03 -15.66 9.78
CA LYS A 158 13.15 -16.59 9.77
C LYS A 158 14.52 -15.90 9.68
N GLY A 159 14.55 -14.58 9.44
CA GLY A 159 15.78 -13.82 9.31
C GLY A 159 16.60 -14.19 8.07
N ASN A 160 15.94 -14.57 6.99
CA ASN A 160 16.61 -14.99 5.75
C ASN A 160 17.30 -13.79 5.09
N THR A 161 18.63 -13.80 5.09
CA THR A 161 19.47 -12.70 4.58
C THR A 161 19.44 -12.59 3.06
N GLU A 162 19.17 -13.67 2.33
CA GLU A 162 18.99 -13.63 0.87
C GLU A 162 17.78 -12.78 0.46
N TRP A 163 16.82 -12.62 1.38
CA TRP A 163 15.64 -11.77 1.24
C TRP A 163 15.72 -10.49 2.07
N ASN A 164 16.92 -10.05 2.45
CA ASN A 164 17.13 -8.88 3.32
C ASN A 164 16.28 -8.94 4.61
N CYS A 165 16.14 -10.12 5.21
CA CYS A 165 15.27 -10.35 6.36
C CYS A 165 13.86 -9.76 6.16
N THR A 166 13.26 -9.97 4.99
CA THR A 166 12.02 -9.32 4.57
C THR A 166 11.02 -10.37 4.09
N ALA A 167 9.73 -10.13 4.33
CA ALA A 167 8.62 -10.94 3.85
C ALA A 167 7.59 -10.07 3.09
N PRO A 168 6.72 -10.65 2.25
CA PRO A 168 5.62 -9.91 1.63
C PRO A 168 4.69 -9.29 2.66
N HIS A 169 4.12 -8.13 2.35
CA HIS A 169 3.16 -7.45 3.23
C HIS A 169 1.72 -7.94 3.05
N GLY A 170 1.46 -8.80 2.08
CA GLY A 170 0.12 -9.30 1.73
C GLY A 170 0.17 -10.21 0.50
N ALA A 171 -0.99 -10.69 0.06
CA ALA A 171 -1.10 -11.65 -1.04
C ALA A 171 -0.62 -11.11 -2.40
N GLY A 172 -0.59 -9.80 -2.59
CA GLY A 172 -0.40 -9.22 -3.91
C GLY A 172 -1.64 -9.36 -4.79
N ARG A 173 -1.71 -8.57 -5.85
CA ARG A 173 -2.86 -8.51 -6.75
C ARG A 173 -2.58 -9.25 -8.04
N LEU A 174 -3.59 -9.91 -8.58
CA LEU A 174 -3.54 -10.51 -9.93
C LEU A 174 -3.70 -9.44 -11.02
N MET A 175 -4.38 -8.33 -10.70
CA MET A 175 -4.68 -7.26 -11.65
C MET A 175 -4.69 -5.88 -10.98
N SER A 176 -4.61 -4.84 -11.78
CA SER A 176 -4.72 -3.45 -11.30
C SER A 176 -6.14 -3.17 -10.76
N ARG A 177 -6.28 -2.13 -9.91
CA ARG A 177 -7.58 -1.71 -9.38
C ARG A 177 -8.59 -1.39 -10.48
N SER A 178 -8.16 -0.68 -11.52
CA SER A 178 -9.01 -0.35 -12.67
C SER A 178 -9.44 -1.58 -13.47
N ALA A 179 -8.52 -2.54 -13.68
CA ALA A 179 -8.86 -3.78 -14.35
C ALA A 179 -9.83 -4.64 -13.53
N ALA A 180 -9.67 -4.70 -12.21
CA ALA A 180 -10.60 -5.39 -11.32
C ALA A 180 -12.01 -4.79 -11.40
N LYS A 181 -12.14 -3.45 -11.32
CA LYS A 181 -13.44 -2.76 -11.47
C LYS A 181 -14.10 -2.96 -12.83
N ALA A 182 -13.31 -3.17 -13.88
CA ALA A 182 -13.81 -3.37 -15.25
C ALA A 182 -14.20 -4.83 -15.54
N ASN A 183 -13.51 -5.79 -14.95
CA ASN A 183 -13.60 -7.19 -15.37
C ASN A 183 -14.25 -8.13 -14.35
N LEU A 184 -14.30 -7.76 -13.06
CA LEU A 184 -14.87 -8.63 -12.03
C LEU A 184 -16.39 -8.45 -11.90
N SER A 185 -17.07 -9.54 -11.55
CA SER A 185 -18.52 -9.59 -11.36
C SER A 185 -18.91 -9.23 -9.93
N MET A 186 -19.97 -8.42 -9.77
CA MET A 186 -20.56 -8.15 -8.45
C MET A 186 -21.23 -9.38 -7.87
N ASP A 187 -21.86 -10.22 -8.69
CA ASP A 187 -22.55 -11.42 -8.23
C ASP A 187 -21.56 -12.44 -7.65
N GLU A 188 -20.42 -12.62 -8.34
CA GLU A 188 -19.30 -13.43 -7.81
C GLU A 188 -18.74 -12.83 -6.53
N PHE A 189 -18.57 -11.51 -6.45
CA PHE A 189 -18.08 -10.86 -5.23
C PHE A 189 -19.01 -11.09 -4.03
N VAL A 190 -20.33 -11.00 -4.22
CA VAL A 190 -21.33 -11.30 -3.19
C VAL A 190 -21.25 -12.76 -2.76
N GLU A 191 -21.15 -13.71 -3.70
CA GLU A 191 -21.05 -15.14 -3.40
C GLU A 191 -19.74 -15.48 -2.64
N GLU A 192 -18.61 -14.92 -3.07
CA GLU A 192 -17.32 -15.11 -2.41
C GLU A 192 -17.28 -14.58 -0.97
N MET A 193 -18.12 -13.58 -0.67
CA MET A 193 -18.16 -12.93 0.64
C MET A 193 -19.33 -13.40 1.54
N LYS A 194 -20.11 -14.39 1.12
CA LYS A 194 -21.35 -14.83 1.83
C LYS A 194 -21.13 -15.24 3.30
N ASP A 195 -19.94 -15.75 3.63
CA ASP A 195 -19.58 -16.19 4.99
C ASP A 195 -18.91 -15.08 5.82
N VAL A 196 -18.75 -13.89 5.27
CA VAL A 196 -18.11 -12.75 5.93
C VAL A 196 -19.08 -11.58 6.05
N CYS A 197 -19.38 -11.15 7.27
CA CYS A 197 -20.18 -9.97 7.49
C CYS A 197 -19.45 -8.72 7.03
N SER A 198 -19.99 -8.01 6.02
CA SER A 198 -19.36 -6.80 5.49
C SER A 198 -20.39 -5.84 4.91
N THR A 199 -20.27 -4.57 5.28
CA THR A 199 -20.99 -3.45 4.64
C THR A 199 -20.28 -2.93 3.41
N SER A 200 -19.11 -3.51 3.07
CA SER A 200 -18.22 -3.04 2.03
C SER A 200 -18.23 -3.94 0.78
N VAL A 201 -19.27 -4.78 0.60
CA VAL A 201 -19.45 -5.57 -0.62
C VAL A 201 -20.33 -4.78 -1.58
N ASN A 202 -19.73 -3.96 -2.42
CA ASN A 202 -20.43 -3.07 -3.36
C ASN A 202 -19.51 -2.67 -4.53
N LYS A 203 -20.05 -1.97 -5.54
CA LYS A 203 -19.31 -1.56 -6.74
C LYS A 203 -18.08 -0.69 -6.47
N SER A 204 -18.10 0.14 -5.44
CA SER A 204 -16.96 1.02 -5.13
C SER A 204 -15.74 0.26 -4.62
N THR A 205 -15.96 -0.91 -4.01
CA THR A 205 -14.95 -1.80 -3.43
C THR A 205 -14.71 -3.09 -4.23
N LEU A 206 -15.26 -3.19 -5.44
CA LEU A 206 -15.12 -4.38 -6.29
C LEU A 206 -13.64 -4.72 -6.57
N ASP A 207 -12.78 -3.71 -6.62
CA ASP A 207 -11.34 -3.90 -6.74
C ASP A 207 -10.68 -4.52 -5.50
N GLU A 208 -11.35 -4.56 -4.36
CA GLU A 208 -10.87 -5.22 -3.13
C GLU A 208 -11.44 -6.64 -2.95
N SER A 209 -12.22 -7.14 -3.91
CA SER A 209 -12.78 -8.51 -3.86
C SER A 209 -11.67 -9.58 -3.79
N PRO A 210 -11.95 -10.75 -3.19
CA PRO A 210 -10.98 -11.85 -3.11
C PRO A 210 -10.38 -12.24 -4.47
N MET A 211 -11.18 -12.18 -5.55
CA MET A 211 -10.75 -12.54 -6.91
C MET A 211 -9.67 -11.61 -7.49
N ALA A 212 -9.49 -10.42 -6.93
CA ALA A 212 -8.45 -9.48 -7.37
C ALA A 212 -7.05 -9.86 -6.84
N TYR A 213 -6.95 -10.83 -5.93
CA TYR A 213 -5.72 -11.20 -5.23
C TYR A 213 -5.28 -12.61 -5.57
N LYS A 214 -3.98 -12.87 -5.40
CA LYS A 214 -3.41 -14.20 -5.55
C LYS A 214 -4.02 -15.19 -4.54
N PRO A 215 -4.19 -16.46 -4.92
CA PRO A 215 -4.68 -17.49 -4.02
C PRO A 215 -3.80 -17.67 -2.79
N MET A 216 -4.41 -17.96 -1.64
CA MET A 216 -3.68 -18.13 -0.38
C MET A 216 -2.62 -19.21 -0.44
N ASP A 217 -2.91 -20.34 -1.10
CA ASP A 217 -1.97 -21.48 -1.12
C ASP A 217 -0.69 -21.13 -1.90
N GLU A 218 -0.80 -20.34 -2.98
CA GLU A 218 0.37 -19.79 -3.69
C GLU A 218 1.21 -18.90 -2.76
N ILE A 219 0.57 -18.06 -1.96
CA ILE A 219 1.27 -17.19 -1.03
C ILE A 219 1.98 -17.99 0.07
N VAL A 220 1.29 -18.99 0.64
CA VAL A 220 1.85 -19.83 1.70
C VAL A 220 3.11 -20.55 1.22
N GLU A 221 3.12 -21.06 0.00
CA GLU A 221 4.29 -21.68 -0.61
C GLU A 221 5.44 -20.69 -0.81
N GLN A 222 5.14 -19.51 -1.35
CA GLN A 222 6.15 -18.51 -1.69
C GLN A 222 6.78 -17.83 -0.47
N ILE A 223 6.09 -17.73 0.66
CA ILE A 223 6.62 -17.09 1.87
C ILE A 223 7.42 -18.03 2.77
N GLU A 224 7.38 -19.35 2.49
CA GLU A 224 8.07 -20.35 3.30
C GLU A 224 9.53 -20.01 3.61
N PRO A 225 10.35 -19.52 2.67
CA PRO A 225 11.75 -19.19 2.95
C PRO A 225 11.93 -18.00 3.93
N THR A 226 10.93 -17.16 4.09
CA THR A 226 11.04 -15.88 4.81
C THR A 226 10.39 -15.90 6.19
N VAL A 227 9.34 -16.71 6.38
CA VAL A 227 8.57 -16.76 7.63
C VAL A 227 8.15 -18.18 8.01
N GLN A 228 7.93 -18.37 9.30
CA GLN A 228 7.16 -19.50 9.83
C GLN A 228 5.74 -19.04 10.14
N ILE A 229 4.74 -19.70 9.56
CA ILE A 229 3.33 -19.43 9.86
C ILE A 229 2.99 -20.04 11.22
N LEU A 230 2.54 -19.19 12.16
CA LEU A 230 2.09 -19.63 13.48
C LEU A 230 0.59 -19.90 13.50
N LYS A 231 -0.20 -19.05 12.83
CA LYS A 231 -1.65 -19.13 12.85
C LYS A 231 -2.26 -18.50 11.62
N ARG A 232 -3.33 -19.12 11.12
CA ARG A 232 -4.26 -18.54 10.12
C ARG A 232 -5.52 -18.08 10.83
N ILE A 233 -5.89 -16.82 10.65
CA ILE A 233 -7.13 -16.24 11.20
C ILE A 233 -8.05 -15.94 10.03
N LYS A 234 -9.21 -16.61 10.01
CA LYS A 234 -10.24 -16.37 9.00
C LYS A 234 -11.06 -15.13 9.36
N GLU A 235 -11.40 -14.32 8.38
CA GLU A 235 -12.27 -13.17 8.57
C GLU A 235 -13.69 -13.60 8.97
N ARG A 236 -14.29 -12.82 9.87
CA ARG A 236 -15.71 -12.93 10.24
C ARG A 236 -16.44 -11.63 9.94
N ILE A 237 -15.74 -10.53 10.14
CA ILE A 237 -16.26 -9.18 9.86
C ILE A 237 -15.16 -8.44 9.09
N ASN A 238 -15.50 -7.86 7.95
CA ASN A 238 -14.58 -7.05 7.17
C ASN A 238 -15.23 -5.71 6.80
N ILE A 239 -14.54 -4.61 7.08
CA ILE A 239 -14.99 -3.26 6.76
C ILE A 239 -13.87 -2.55 6.02
N LYS A 240 -14.16 -2.07 4.82
CA LYS A 240 -13.27 -1.26 3.98
C LYS A 240 -13.80 0.17 3.88
N ALA A 241 -12.91 1.14 3.90
CA ALA A 241 -13.26 2.48 3.48
C ALA A 241 -13.36 2.51 1.95
N ALA A 242 -14.38 3.18 1.41
CA ALA A 242 -14.40 3.54 0.00
C ALA A 242 -13.31 4.59 -0.26
N GLU A 243 -12.50 4.39 -1.30
CA GLU A 243 -11.50 5.37 -1.77
C GLU A 243 -12.08 6.27 -2.87
#